data_0be4b5879a431690d5149a44d552c9b9
#
_entry.id   0be4b5879a431690d5149a44d552c9b9
#
_cell.length_a   1.000
_cell.length_b   1.000
_cell.length_c   1.000
_cell.angle_alpha   90.00
_cell.angle_beta   90.00
_cell.angle_gamma   90.00
#
_symmetry.space_group_name_H-M   'P 1'
#
loop_
_entity.id
_entity.type
_entity.pdbx_description
1 polymer ?
#
loop_
_entity_poly.entity_id
_entity_poly.type
_entity_poly.pdbx_seq_one_letter_code
_entity_poly.pdbx_strand_id
1 'polypeptide(L)'
;GVAAFALGHVCFLTAYIHLAPVCLMTIILFLLLLTVMLLLHGKFLPNFGSQAIYLVGYGALLSFMTAMAFTVAVQSEGPAGKLMAAGGICFYISDNILGFRILHEKNNRLSGAILLALYYSAVYLIAAGLWFLP
;
A
#
# COMPACT_ATOMS: atom_id res chain seq x y z
N GLY A 1 14.04 8.19 3.47
CA GLY A 1 12.58 8.16 3.39
C GLY A 1 12.03 7.00 2.57
N VAL A 2 11.86 7.16 1.26
CA VAL A 2 11.17 6.18 0.38
C VAL A 2 11.76 4.77 0.46
N ALA A 3 13.08 4.63 0.52
CA ALA A 3 13.74 3.32 0.60
C ALA A 3 13.39 2.54 1.89
N ALA A 4 13.28 3.23 3.04
CA ALA A 4 12.90 2.59 4.30
C ALA A 4 11.45 2.12 4.27
N PHE A 5 10.54 2.91 3.69
CA PHE A 5 9.15 2.51 3.48
C PHE A 5 9.03 1.33 2.51
N ALA A 6 9.77 1.36 1.39
CA ALA A 6 9.82 0.25 0.45
C ALA A 6 10.26 -1.05 1.12
N LEU A 7 11.29 -0.99 1.98
CA LEU A 7 11.76 -2.16 2.74
C LEU A 7 10.66 -2.70 3.67
N GLY A 8 9.94 -1.82 4.37
CA GLY A 8 8.79 -2.21 5.20
C GLY A 8 7.71 -2.94 4.39
N HIS A 9 7.37 -2.42 3.21
CA HIS A 9 6.38 -3.06 2.32
C HIS A 9 6.85 -4.41 1.79
N VAL A 10 8.16 -4.57 1.51
CA VAL A 10 8.75 -5.87 1.15
C VAL A 10 8.62 -6.87 2.29
N CYS A 11 8.84 -6.46 3.54
CA CYS A 11 8.66 -7.33 4.70
C CYS A 11 7.19 -7.79 4.84
N PHE A 12 6.22 -6.87 4.72
CA PHE A 12 4.80 -7.24 4.75
C PHE A 12 4.43 -8.14 3.59
N LEU A 13 4.89 -7.83 2.38
CA LEU A 13 4.63 -8.65 1.20
C LEU A 13 5.18 -10.07 1.36
N THR A 14 6.39 -10.20 1.89
CA THR A 14 6.98 -11.52 2.17
C THR A 14 6.12 -12.32 3.14
N ALA A 15 5.65 -11.69 4.23
CA ALA A 15 4.75 -12.34 5.17
C ALA A 15 3.43 -12.79 4.49
N TYR A 16 2.83 -11.94 3.66
CA TYR A 16 1.56 -12.26 2.98
C TYR A 16 1.71 -13.39 1.97
N ILE A 17 2.81 -13.47 1.22
CA ILE A 17 3.08 -14.58 0.29
C ILE A 17 3.22 -15.91 1.03
N HIS A 18 3.73 -15.91 2.25
CA HIS A 18 3.79 -17.11 3.08
C HIS A 18 2.41 -17.51 3.65
N LEU A 19 1.48 -16.56 3.81
CA LEU A 19 0.15 -16.81 4.34
C LEU A 19 -0.85 -17.27 3.27
N ALA A 20 -0.70 -16.81 2.04
CA ALA A 20 -1.62 -17.12 0.95
C ALA A 20 -0.91 -17.15 -0.41
N PRO A 21 -1.22 -18.11 -1.29
CA PRO A 21 -0.68 -18.13 -2.64
C PRO A 21 -1.27 -17.00 -3.50
N VAL A 22 -0.43 -16.46 -4.39
CA VAL A 22 -0.87 -15.52 -5.42
C VAL A 22 -1.90 -16.21 -6.33
N CYS A 23 -3.02 -15.56 -6.54
CA CYS A 23 -4.10 -16.05 -7.39
C CYS A 23 -4.55 -15.00 -8.43
N LEU A 24 -5.46 -15.38 -9.31
CA LEU A 24 -5.96 -14.48 -10.35
C LEU A 24 -6.57 -13.19 -9.76
N MET A 25 -7.29 -13.31 -8.65
CA MET A 25 -7.84 -12.15 -7.92
C MET A 25 -6.73 -11.18 -7.49
N THR A 26 -5.60 -11.69 -6.98
CA THR A 26 -4.44 -10.86 -6.61
C THR A 26 -3.94 -10.04 -7.78
N ILE A 27 -3.82 -10.68 -8.96
CA ILE A 27 -3.32 -10.02 -10.18
C ILE A 27 -4.31 -8.95 -10.64
N ILE A 28 -5.60 -9.25 -10.64
CA ILE A 28 -6.64 -8.28 -11.03
C ILE A 28 -6.63 -7.07 -10.09
N LEU A 29 -6.61 -7.30 -8.76
CA LEU A 29 -6.55 -6.22 -7.78
C LEU A 29 -5.27 -5.41 -7.88
N PHE A 30 -4.13 -6.07 -8.08
CA PHE A 30 -2.87 -5.38 -8.30
C PHE A 30 -2.92 -4.44 -9.49
N LEU A 31 -3.39 -4.93 -10.65
CA LEU A 31 -3.51 -4.11 -11.86
C LEU A 31 -4.49 -2.96 -11.67
N LEU A 32 -5.61 -3.20 -10.99
CA LEU A 32 -6.59 -2.16 -10.67
C LEU A 32 -5.98 -1.06 -9.80
N LEU A 33 -5.34 -1.42 -8.69
CA LEU A 33 -4.72 -0.47 -7.77
C LEU A 33 -3.58 0.30 -8.43
N LEU A 34 -2.73 -0.39 -9.20
CA LEU A 34 -1.66 0.25 -9.97
C LEU A 34 -2.21 1.24 -11.00
N THR A 35 -3.28 0.86 -11.70
CA THR A 35 -3.94 1.75 -12.67
C THR A 35 -4.49 2.99 -11.97
N VAL A 36 -5.16 2.84 -10.83
CA VAL A 36 -5.68 3.98 -10.04
C VAL A 36 -4.52 4.91 -9.64
N MET A 37 -3.42 4.37 -9.12
CA MET A 37 -2.24 5.16 -8.76
C MET A 37 -1.65 5.91 -9.96
N LEU A 38 -1.54 5.25 -11.12
CA LEU A 38 -1.03 5.88 -12.34
C LEU A 38 -1.98 6.96 -12.88
N LEU A 39 -3.29 6.77 -12.79
CA LEU A 39 -4.27 7.80 -13.17
C LEU A 39 -4.20 9.04 -12.26
N LEU A 40 -3.97 8.83 -10.95
CA LEU A 40 -3.85 9.90 -9.97
C LEU A 40 -2.55 10.72 -10.15
N HIS A 41 -1.44 10.05 -10.42
CA HIS A 41 -0.10 10.65 -10.34
C HIS A 41 0.66 10.68 -11.66
N GLY A 42 0.29 9.88 -12.66
CA GLY A 42 1.04 9.69 -13.89
C GLY A 42 1.33 10.97 -14.66
N LYS A 43 0.39 11.93 -14.66
CA LYS A 43 0.56 13.23 -15.32
C LYS A 43 1.74 14.05 -14.77
N PHE A 44 2.11 13.84 -13.51
CA PHE A 44 3.16 14.60 -12.82
C PHE A 44 4.50 13.87 -12.80
N LEU A 45 4.52 12.57 -13.06
CA LEU A 45 5.74 11.75 -13.06
C LEU A 45 6.84 12.28 -14.00
N PRO A 46 6.54 12.79 -15.22
CA PRO A 46 7.58 13.31 -16.11
C PRO A 46 8.40 14.47 -15.51
N ASN A 47 7.82 15.22 -14.58
CA ASN A 47 8.51 16.34 -13.91
C ASN A 47 9.67 15.85 -13.01
N PHE A 48 9.72 14.57 -12.67
CA PHE A 48 10.75 13.97 -11.80
C PHE A 48 11.87 13.27 -12.58
N GLY A 49 11.84 13.31 -13.90
CA GLY A 49 12.90 12.76 -14.76
C GLY A 49 13.21 11.30 -14.42
N SER A 50 14.47 10.98 -14.17
CA SER A 50 14.91 9.62 -13.83
C SER A 50 14.37 9.09 -12.49
N GLN A 51 13.92 9.97 -11.58
CA GLN A 51 13.34 9.55 -10.31
C GLN A 51 11.92 8.99 -10.46
N ALA A 52 11.23 9.27 -11.57
CA ALA A 52 9.90 8.76 -11.85
C ALA A 52 9.84 7.22 -11.80
N ILE A 53 10.89 6.53 -12.25
CA ILE A 53 10.93 5.06 -12.23
C ILE A 53 10.90 4.50 -10.80
N TYR A 54 11.57 5.16 -9.85
CA TYR A 54 11.55 4.75 -8.44
C TYR A 54 10.17 4.97 -7.80
N LEU A 55 9.49 6.05 -8.17
CA LEU A 55 8.14 6.35 -7.70
C LEU A 55 7.12 5.34 -8.25
N VAL A 56 7.22 4.99 -9.53
CA VAL A 56 6.36 3.95 -10.14
C VAL A 56 6.65 2.58 -9.53
N GLY A 57 7.92 2.22 -9.35
CA GLY A 57 8.32 0.97 -8.72
C GLY A 57 7.81 0.85 -7.28
N TYR A 58 7.89 1.92 -6.51
CA TYR A 58 7.33 1.98 -5.17
C TYR A 58 5.80 1.84 -5.17
N GLY A 59 5.10 2.54 -6.06
CA GLY A 59 3.66 2.43 -6.21
C GLY A 59 3.20 1.03 -6.64
N ALA A 60 3.97 0.37 -7.51
CA ALA A 60 3.72 -1.02 -7.89
C ALA A 60 3.89 -1.97 -6.69
N LEU A 61 4.95 -1.81 -5.90
CA LEU A 61 5.18 -2.58 -4.68
C LEU A 61 4.03 -2.40 -3.67
N LEU A 62 3.62 -1.16 -3.42
CA LEU A 62 2.49 -0.83 -2.55
C LEU A 62 1.18 -1.45 -3.03
N SER A 63 0.89 -1.34 -4.33
CA SER A 63 -0.31 -1.90 -4.95
C SER A 63 -0.33 -3.42 -4.84
N PHE A 64 0.81 -4.09 -5.06
CA PHE A 64 0.91 -5.53 -4.96
C PHE A 64 0.80 -6.02 -3.50
N MET A 65 1.44 -5.33 -2.56
CA MET A 65 1.32 -5.61 -1.14
C MET A 65 -0.14 -5.50 -0.67
N THR A 66 -0.85 -4.45 -1.09
CA THR A 66 -2.26 -4.26 -0.76
C THR A 66 -3.13 -5.36 -1.39
N ALA A 67 -2.91 -5.73 -2.64
CA ALA A 67 -3.62 -6.82 -3.30
C ALA A 67 -3.39 -8.16 -2.59
N MET A 68 -2.17 -8.43 -2.13
CA MET A 68 -1.85 -9.62 -1.32
C MET A 68 -2.56 -9.62 0.03
N ALA A 69 -2.66 -8.47 0.71
CA ALA A 69 -3.41 -8.36 1.96
C ALA A 69 -4.89 -8.76 1.78
N PHE A 70 -5.50 -8.37 0.66
CA PHE A 70 -6.85 -8.82 0.30
C PHE A 70 -6.91 -10.33 0.01
N THR A 71 -5.91 -10.87 -0.66
CA THR A 71 -5.82 -12.31 -0.94
C THR A 71 -5.77 -13.10 0.36
N VAL A 72 -4.96 -12.66 1.32
CA VAL A 72 -4.93 -13.26 2.67
C VAL A 72 -6.30 -13.17 3.33
N ALA A 73 -7.00 -12.01 3.23
CA ALA A 73 -8.31 -11.83 3.85
C ALA A 73 -9.38 -12.78 3.30
N VAL A 74 -9.31 -13.12 2.02
CA VAL A 74 -10.27 -14.02 1.37
C VAL A 74 -9.93 -15.50 1.61
N GLN A 75 -8.65 -15.82 1.69
CA GLN A 75 -8.18 -17.20 1.83
C GLN A 75 -8.01 -17.64 3.30
N SER A 76 -7.96 -16.69 4.24
CA SER A 76 -7.83 -16.98 5.66
C SER A 76 -9.18 -16.93 6.38
N GLU A 77 -9.41 -17.87 7.27
CA GLU A 77 -10.52 -17.81 8.20
C GLU A 77 -10.21 -16.87 9.37
N GLY A 78 -11.23 -16.20 9.90
CA GLY A 78 -11.10 -15.37 11.10
C GLY A 78 -10.77 -13.90 10.83
N PRO A 79 -10.40 -13.14 11.89
CA PRO A 79 -10.22 -11.69 11.82
C PRO A 79 -8.86 -11.25 11.26
N ALA A 80 -7.83 -12.12 11.33
CA ALA A 80 -6.45 -11.79 10.98
C ALA A 80 -6.32 -11.18 9.57
N GLY A 81 -6.78 -11.91 8.54
CA GLY A 81 -6.71 -11.45 7.16
C GLY A 81 -7.52 -10.17 6.91
N LYS A 82 -8.69 -10.02 7.55
CA LYS A 82 -9.51 -8.81 7.43
C LYS A 82 -8.81 -7.57 8.00
N LEU A 83 -8.14 -7.72 9.13
CA LEU A 83 -7.34 -6.65 9.74
C LEU A 83 -6.15 -6.26 8.84
N MET A 84 -5.46 -7.25 8.28
CA MET A 84 -4.37 -7.02 7.32
C MET A 84 -4.85 -6.30 6.06
N ALA A 85 -6.00 -6.68 5.51
CA ALA A 85 -6.59 -6.01 4.35
C ALA A 85 -6.98 -4.56 4.66
N ALA A 86 -7.62 -4.32 5.81
CA ALA A 86 -7.94 -2.96 6.26
C ALA A 86 -6.68 -2.11 6.44
N GLY A 87 -5.62 -2.66 7.02
CA GLY A 87 -4.32 -2.01 7.14
C GLY A 87 -3.68 -1.72 5.77
N GLY A 88 -3.76 -2.66 4.82
CA GLY A 88 -3.30 -2.46 3.45
C GLY A 88 -4.01 -1.30 2.74
N ILE A 89 -5.32 -1.19 2.89
CA ILE A 89 -6.11 -0.06 2.37
C ILE A 89 -5.63 1.27 3.00
N CYS A 90 -5.47 1.29 4.33
CA CYS A 90 -4.99 2.49 5.02
C CYS A 90 -3.61 2.91 4.52
N PHE A 91 -2.68 1.97 4.31
CA PHE A 91 -1.37 2.25 3.70
C PHE A 91 -1.52 2.81 2.29
N TYR A 92 -2.31 2.14 1.46
CA TYR A 92 -2.50 2.55 0.08
C TYR A 92 -3.05 3.98 -0.02
N ILE A 93 -4.05 4.33 0.78
CA ILE A 93 -4.62 5.68 0.80
C ILE A 93 -3.60 6.69 1.36
N SER A 94 -2.94 6.37 2.48
CA SER A 94 -1.92 7.21 3.10
C SER A 94 -0.81 7.59 2.11
N ASP A 95 -0.28 6.61 1.40
CA ASP A 95 0.82 6.81 0.47
C ASP A 95 0.40 7.52 -0.82
N ASN A 96 -0.86 7.33 -1.27
CA ASN A 96 -1.40 8.16 -2.35
C ASN A 96 -1.57 9.63 -1.91
N ILE A 97 -1.97 9.91 -0.66
CA ILE A 97 -2.00 11.27 -0.10
C ILE A 97 -0.57 11.84 -0.03
N LEU A 98 0.41 11.04 0.40
CA LEU A 98 1.81 11.44 0.40
C LEU A 98 2.30 11.76 -1.02
N GLY A 99 1.99 10.91 -1.99
CA GLY A 99 2.27 11.13 -3.41
C GLY A 99 1.67 12.45 -3.90
N PHE A 100 0.40 12.72 -3.56
CA PHE A 100 -0.24 14.00 -3.88
C PHE A 100 0.51 15.20 -3.32
N ARG A 101 0.95 15.12 -2.07
CA ARG A 101 1.68 16.22 -1.41
C ARG A 101 3.03 16.48 -2.07
N ILE A 102 3.73 15.42 -2.49
CA ILE A 102 5.06 15.52 -3.10
C ILE A 102 4.95 15.95 -4.57
N LEU A 103 4.12 15.25 -5.35
CA LEU A 103 4.04 15.42 -6.80
C LEU A 103 3.28 16.67 -7.22
N HIS A 104 2.32 17.13 -6.43
CA HIS A 104 1.49 18.30 -6.72
C HIS A 104 1.87 19.52 -5.90
N GLU A 105 2.92 19.43 -5.07
CA GLU A 105 3.42 20.52 -4.19
C GLU A 105 2.34 21.13 -3.28
N LYS A 106 1.26 20.39 -3.01
CA LYS A 106 0.14 20.82 -2.18
C LYS A 106 0.31 20.34 -0.75
N ASN A 107 0.84 21.20 0.10
CA ASN A 107 1.01 20.94 1.53
C ASN A 107 -0.08 21.64 2.36
N ASN A 108 -1.01 20.85 2.90
CA ASN A 108 -2.05 21.28 3.81
C ASN A 108 -1.89 20.54 5.16
N ARG A 109 -2.11 21.23 6.29
CA ARG A 109 -2.03 20.64 7.62
C ARG A 109 -3.02 19.48 7.79
N LEU A 110 -4.25 19.63 7.27
CA LEU A 110 -5.27 18.60 7.34
C LEU A 110 -4.86 17.33 6.58
N SER A 111 -4.35 17.47 5.35
CA SER A 111 -3.87 16.31 4.58
C SER A 111 -2.70 15.60 5.25
N GLY A 112 -1.82 16.34 5.95
CA GLY A 112 -0.76 15.77 6.76
C GLY A 112 -1.26 14.98 7.96
N ALA A 113 -2.27 15.50 8.67
CA ALA A 113 -2.89 14.82 9.81
C ALA A 113 -3.61 13.54 9.36
N ILE A 114 -4.37 13.59 8.27
CA ILE A 114 -5.07 12.41 7.71
C ILE A 114 -4.05 11.35 7.28
N LEU A 115 -2.98 11.75 6.58
CA LEU A 115 -1.91 10.85 6.16
C LEU A 115 -1.33 10.09 7.36
N LEU A 116 -0.95 10.82 8.42
CA LEU A 116 -0.37 10.21 9.62
C LEU A 116 -1.36 9.31 10.35
N ALA A 117 -2.63 9.72 10.47
CA ALA A 117 -3.66 8.90 11.08
C ALA A 117 -3.86 7.57 10.32
N LEU A 118 -3.93 7.62 8.99
CA LEU A 118 -4.04 6.42 8.15
C LEU A 118 -2.79 5.54 8.24
N TYR A 119 -1.60 6.14 8.23
CA TYR A 119 -0.34 5.43 8.37
C TYR A 119 -0.26 4.65 9.68
N TYR A 120 -0.50 5.31 10.82
CA TYR A 120 -0.47 4.64 12.11
C TYR A 120 -1.59 3.60 12.26
N SER A 121 -2.78 3.88 11.72
CA SER A 121 -3.86 2.89 11.66
C SER A 121 -3.47 1.66 10.84
N ALA A 122 -2.79 1.85 9.72
CA ALA A 122 -2.29 0.77 8.88
C ALA A 122 -1.32 -0.14 9.64
N VAL A 123 -0.30 0.46 10.26
CA VAL A 123 0.69 -0.28 11.06
C VAL A 123 0.02 -1.06 12.19
N TYR A 124 -0.89 -0.40 12.92
CA TYR A 124 -1.63 -1.04 14.01
C TYR A 124 -2.50 -2.21 13.53
N LEU A 125 -3.26 -2.01 12.47
CA LEU A 125 -4.16 -3.05 11.93
C LEU A 125 -3.39 -4.26 11.40
N ILE A 126 -2.26 -4.05 10.72
CA ILE A 126 -1.42 -5.15 10.24
C ILE A 126 -0.80 -5.89 11.42
N ALA A 127 -0.26 -5.18 12.41
CA ALA A 127 0.30 -5.79 13.60
C ALA A 127 -0.75 -6.58 14.39
N ALA A 128 -1.96 -6.02 14.56
CA ALA A 128 -3.08 -6.73 15.16
C ALA A 128 -3.48 -7.98 14.36
N GLY A 129 -3.50 -7.88 13.03
CA GLY A 129 -3.75 -9.03 12.15
C GLY A 129 -2.74 -10.15 12.35
N LEU A 130 -1.45 -9.81 12.45
CA LEU A 130 -0.39 -10.79 12.73
C LEU A 130 -0.54 -11.43 14.11
N TRP A 131 -1.01 -10.68 15.10
CA TRP A 131 -1.26 -11.21 16.44
C TRP A 131 -2.38 -12.26 16.49
N PHE A 132 -3.39 -12.14 15.63
CA PHE A 132 -4.52 -13.07 15.52
C PHE A 132 -4.26 -14.24 14.57
N LEU A 133 -3.06 -14.41 14.04
CA LEU A 133 -2.70 -15.61 13.30
C LEU A 133 -2.65 -16.81 14.26
N PRO A 134 -3.11 -17.99 13.80
CA PRO A 134 -3.05 -19.23 14.57
C PRO A 134 -1.62 -19.67 14.85
#